data_12e75a3d540626ef7ea567a2be8bb60d
#
_entry.id   12e75a3d540626ef7ea567a2be8bb60d
#
_cell.length_a   1.000
_cell.length_b   1.000
_cell.length_c   1.000
_cell.angle_alpha   90.00
_cell.angle_beta   90.00
_cell.angle_gamma   90.00
#
_symmetry.space_group_name_H-M   'P 1'
#
loop_
_entity.id
_entity.type
_entity.pdbx_description
1 polymer ?
#
loop_
_entity_poly.entity_id
_entity_poly.type
_entity_poly.pdbx_seq_one_letter_code
_entity_poly.pdbx_strand_id
1 'polypeptide(L)' 'EEYAWFNDLEDGARRDGIINMHFNLGRVRFAKFKKAIAHMESGNHAAAAVEFLDSLWAKQVKGRSLEVTDMIKTNTYV' A
#
# COMPACT_ATOMS: atom_id res chain seq x y z
N GLU A 1 -6.05 -10.94 8.48
CA GLU A 1 -4.73 -10.48 8.08
C GLU A 1 -3.76 -10.42 9.27
N GLU A 2 -2.49 -10.49 8.98
CA GLU A 2 -1.45 -10.46 10.01
C GLU A 2 -1.12 -9.05 10.52
N TYR A 3 -1.64 -8.01 9.86
CA TYR A 3 -1.41 -6.62 10.27
C TYR A 3 -2.66 -6.07 10.94
N ALA A 4 -2.52 -5.60 12.17
CA ALA A 4 -3.65 -5.01 12.90
C ALA A 4 -4.21 -3.78 12.19
N TRP A 5 -3.32 -2.91 11.66
CA TRP A 5 -3.75 -1.71 10.94
C TRP A 5 -4.57 -2.04 9.69
N PHE A 6 -4.27 -3.17 9.05
CA PHE A 6 -5.03 -3.61 7.87
C PHE A 6 -6.45 -4.01 8.27
N ASN A 7 -6.59 -4.73 9.37
CA ASN A 7 -7.90 -5.14 9.86
C ASN A 7 -8.76 -3.95 10.26
N ASP A 8 -8.13 -2.85 10.65
CA ASP A 8 -8.83 -1.62 11.03
C ASP A 8 -9.25 -0.76 9.83
N LEU A 9 -8.71 -1.05 8.64
CA LEU A 9 -9.11 -0.33 7.43
C LEU A 9 -10.56 -0.67 7.05
N GLU A 10 -11.33 0.35 6.75
CA GLU A 10 -12.68 0.17 6.23
C GLU A 10 -12.61 -0.36 4.79
N ASP A 11 -13.65 -1.05 4.36
CA ASP A 11 -13.77 -1.47 2.97
C ASP A 11 -13.72 -0.25 2.06
N GLY A 12 -12.94 -0.33 0.99
CA GLY A 12 -12.79 0.76 0.07
C GLY A 12 -11.51 0.67 -0.72
N ALA A 13 -11.21 1.75 -1.46
CA ALA A 13 -10.08 1.79 -2.38
C ALA A 13 -8.74 1.61 -1.68
N ARG A 14 -8.57 2.21 -0.50
CA ARG A 14 -7.31 2.08 0.25
C ARG A 14 -7.02 0.64 0.62
N ARG A 15 -8.01 -0.04 1.15
CA ARG A 15 -7.88 -1.45 1.52
C ARG A 15 -7.60 -2.31 0.29
N ASP A 16 -8.32 -2.07 -0.80
CA ASP A 16 -8.14 -2.81 -2.05
C ASP A 16 -6.76 -2.58 -2.64
N GLY A 17 -6.22 -1.37 -2.54
CA GLY A 17 -4.86 -1.06 -2.98
C GLY A 17 -3.81 -1.88 -2.24
N ILE A 18 -3.96 -1.99 -0.93
CA ILE A 18 -3.05 -2.80 -0.10
C ILE A 18 -3.17 -4.28 -0.46
N ILE A 19 -4.39 -4.77 -0.65
CA ILE A 19 -4.62 -6.16 -1.07
C ILE A 19 -3.94 -6.44 -2.40
N ASN A 20 -4.07 -5.51 -3.35
CA ASN A 20 -3.46 -5.63 -4.68
C ASN A 20 -1.94 -5.74 -4.57
N MET A 21 -1.31 -4.86 -3.80
CA MET A 21 0.14 -4.90 -3.58
C MET A 21 0.57 -6.21 -2.94
N HIS A 22 -0.14 -6.61 -1.90
CA HIS A 22 0.19 -7.83 -1.16
C HIS A 22 0.09 -9.06 -2.06
N PHE A 23 -0.92 -9.09 -2.92
CA PHE A 23 -1.11 -10.17 -3.88
C PHE A 23 0.04 -10.23 -4.88
N ASN A 24 0.45 -9.07 -5.42
CA ASN A 24 1.52 -9.00 -6.43
C ASN A 24 2.91 -9.30 -5.86
N LEU A 25 3.20 -8.80 -4.67
CA LEU A 25 4.52 -8.91 -4.05
C LEU A 25 4.70 -10.20 -3.26
N GLY A 26 3.62 -10.68 -2.69
CA GLY A 26 3.69 -11.77 -1.73
C GLY A 26 4.07 -11.24 -0.35
N ARG A 27 3.85 -12.08 0.62
CA ARG A 27 4.00 -11.75 2.04
C ARG A 27 5.41 -11.28 2.41
N VAL A 28 6.42 -11.97 1.92
CA VAL A 28 7.81 -11.68 2.29
C VAL A 28 8.26 -10.33 1.73
N ARG A 29 7.97 -10.07 0.46
CA ARG A 29 8.35 -8.81 -0.17
C ARG A 29 7.60 -7.63 0.42
N PHE A 30 6.30 -7.79 0.67
CA PHE A 30 5.51 -6.73 1.27
C PHE A 30 6.07 -6.36 2.65
N ALA A 31 6.49 -7.33 3.44
CA ALA A 31 7.04 -7.09 4.77
C ALA A 31 8.32 -6.24 4.75
N LYS A 32 9.00 -6.16 3.60
CA LYS A 32 10.21 -5.34 3.48
C LYS A 32 9.91 -3.84 3.42
N PHE A 33 8.66 -3.45 3.18
CA PHE A 33 8.24 -2.03 3.19
C PHE A 33 8.06 -1.52 4.62
N LYS A 34 9.10 -1.58 5.42
CA LYS A 34 9.02 -1.27 6.86
C LYS A 34 8.56 0.15 7.15
N LYS A 35 9.08 1.13 6.41
CA LYS A 35 8.70 2.54 6.59
C LYS A 35 7.25 2.78 6.19
N ALA A 36 6.84 2.23 5.06
CA ALA A 36 5.48 2.37 4.58
C ALA A 36 4.49 1.72 5.56
N ILE A 37 4.83 0.55 6.07
CA ILE A 37 3.99 -0.15 7.05
C ILE A 37 3.87 0.69 8.33
N ALA A 38 4.98 1.27 8.79
CA ALA A 38 4.95 2.14 9.97
C ALA A 38 4.04 3.36 9.76
N HIS A 39 4.07 3.95 8.57
CA HIS A 39 3.17 5.05 8.21
C HIS A 39 1.71 4.60 8.18
N MET A 40 1.43 3.40 7.66
CA MET A 40 0.08 2.86 7.68
C MET A 40 -0.43 2.65 9.11
N GLU A 41 0.42 2.14 9.98
CA GLU A 41 0.06 1.97 11.40
C GLU A 41 -0.28 3.29 12.08
N SER A 42 0.42 4.36 11.72
CA SER A 42 0.20 5.68 12.32
C SER A 42 -0.92 6.46 11.63
N GLY A 43 -1.52 5.91 10.57
CA GLY A 43 -2.57 6.58 9.82
C GLY A 43 -2.07 7.58 8.79
N ASN A 44 -0.77 7.65 8.56
CA ASN A 44 -0.17 8.57 7.59
C ASN A 44 -0.12 7.94 6.21
N HIS A 45 -1.29 7.82 5.58
CA HIS A 45 -1.44 7.10 4.32
C HIS A 45 -0.72 7.77 3.15
N ALA A 46 -0.64 9.10 3.15
CA ALA A 46 0.07 9.82 2.09
C ALA A 46 1.56 9.52 2.11
N ALA A 47 2.17 9.50 3.30
CA ALA A 47 3.58 9.15 3.44
C ALA A 47 3.84 7.68 3.07
N ALA A 48 2.92 6.80 3.44
CA ALA A 48 3.02 5.39 3.05
C ALA A 48 3.02 5.24 1.53
N ALA A 49 2.14 5.96 0.84
CA ALA A 49 2.07 5.92 -0.62
C ALA A 49 3.38 6.37 -1.27
N VAL A 50 4.01 7.41 -0.72
CA VAL A 50 5.32 7.88 -1.21
C VAL A 50 6.38 6.80 -1.06
N GLU A 51 6.41 6.13 0.10
CA GLU A 51 7.37 5.05 0.34
C GLU A 51 7.14 3.87 -0.61
N PHE A 52 5.91 3.52 -0.90
CA PHE A 52 5.60 2.47 -1.85
C PHE A 52 6.05 2.83 -3.26
N LEU A 53 5.87 4.09 -3.68
CA LEU A 53 6.30 4.55 -4.99
C LEU A 53 7.83 4.57 -5.13
N ASP A 54 8.54 4.80 -4.04
CA ASP A 54 10.01 4.83 -4.02
C ASP A 54 10.56 3.42 -3.82
N SER A 55 10.22 2.52 -4.73
CA SER A 55 10.59 1.12 -4.57
C SER A 55 10.80 0.43 -5.92
N LEU A 56 11.45 -0.73 -5.89
CA LEU A 56 11.62 -1.56 -7.08
C LEU A 56 10.27 -2.04 -7.63
N TRP A 57 9.31 -2.30 -6.74
CA TRP A 57 7.97 -2.69 -7.17
C TRP A 57 7.36 -1.62 -8.08
N ALA A 58 7.45 -0.37 -7.68
CA ALA A 58 6.91 0.73 -8.48
C ALA A 58 7.57 0.81 -9.85
N LYS A 59 8.88 0.58 -9.92
CA LYS A 59 9.62 0.58 -11.19
C LYS A 59 9.19 -0.58 -12.10
N GLN A 60 8.86 -1.71 -11.51
CA GLN A 60 8.46 -2.90 -12.27
C GLN A 60 7.05 -2.80 -12.83
N VAL A 61 6.12 -2.25 -12.05
CA VAL A 61 4.71 -2.18 -12.47
C VAL A 61 4.31 -0.82 -13.05
N LYS A 62 5.18 0.15 -12.99
CA LYS A 62 5.02 1.48 -13.62
C LYS A 62 3.66 2.13 -13.34
N GLY A 63 2.85 2.38 -14.38
CA GLY A 63 1.57 3.07 -14.24
C GLY A 63 0.63 2.46 -13.21
N ARG A 64 0.67 1.14 -13.05
CA ARG A 64 -0.15 0.47 -12.04
C ARG A 64 0.24 0.88 -10.63
N SER A 65 1.54 1.14 -10.39
CA SER A 65 1.98 1.59 -9.08
C SER A 65 1.37 2.94 -8.71
N LEU A 66 1.23 3.85 -9.67
CA LEU A 66 0.60 5.14 -9.45
C LEU A 66 -0.87 4.96 -9.08
N GLU A 67 -1.60 4.12 -9.80
CA GLU A 67 -3.01 3.85 -9.51
C GLU A 67 -3.19 3.27 -8.12
N VAL A 68 -2.42 2.26 -7.79
CA VAL A 68 -2.53 1.58 -6.49
C VAL A 68 -2.17 2.52 -5.35
N THR A 69 -1.08 3.28 -5.48
CA THR A 69 -0.66 4.19 -4.42
C THR A 69 -1.63 5.36 -4.27
N ASP A 70 -2.25 5.82 -5.35
CA ASP A 70 -3.30 6.84 -5.26
C ASP A 70 -4.51 6.31 -4.50
N MET A 71 -4.90 5.06 -4.72
CA MET A 71 -5.99 4.43 -3.97
C MET A 71 -5.66 4.38 -2.47
N ILE A 72 -4.42 4.05 -2.14
CA ILE A 72 -3.98 4.01 -0.75
C ILE A 72 -3.99 5.40 -0.12
N LYS A 73 -3.48 6.39 -0.85
CA LYS A 73 -3.35 7.75 -0.38
C LYS A 73 -4.70 8.43 -0.16
N THR A 74 -5.59 8.31 -1.14
CA THR A 74 -6.84 9.08 -1.17
C THR A 74 -8.07 8.28 -0.74
N ASN A 75 -7.95 6.97 -0.67
CA ASN A 75 -9.07 6.05 -0.44
C ASN A 75 -10.18 6.22 -1.49
N THR A 76 -9.76 6.47 -2.73
CA THR A 76 -10.68 6.68 -3.86
C THR A 76 -10.23 5.79 -5.02
N TYR A 77 -11.17 5.16 -5.69
CA TYR A 77 -10.87 4.35 -6.87
C TYR A 77 -10.47 5.23 -8.05
N VAL A 78 -9.51 4.73 -8.83
CA VAL A 78 -9.06 5.40 -10.04
C VAL A 78 -9.86 4.97 -11.25
#